data_946f02b894eea929006301f058451b70
#
_entry.id   946f02b894eea929006301f058451b70
#
_cell.length_a   1.000
_cell.length_b   1.000
_cell.length_c   1.000
_cell.angle_alpha   90.00
_cell.angle_beta   90.00
_cell.angle_gamma   90.00
#
_symmetry.space_group_name_H-M   'P 1'
#
loop_
_entity.id
_entity.type
_entity.pdbx_description
1 polymer ?
#
loop_
_entity_poly.entity_id
_entity_poly.type
_entity_poly.pdbx_seq_one_letter_code
_entity_poly.pdbx_strand_id
1 'polypeptide(L)'
;MTEENCLQVDLERVIRDKNPSLARWLPRPLLSYLKRTIHQDEINRILKSYSHLDPIGFIRATLADMRIGYRSQGLDRLPADGRYLFVSNHPFGGMDGMMLCAELSTRFSEVRIIVNDLLMILRPLAPLFVPVNKHGRQNARYAQTLRDTLESNAQIATFPAGLCSRRHHGRVADPRWKHSFVKNALESRRDIVPVRFDGELSSFFYNLSNLRSALGIRANIEMLYLPDEMFRQKGRRFEIRFGEPVRWQSLRDAPAKVWAGRIRDMVYGLGSE
;
A
#
# COMPACT_ATOMS: atom_id res chain seq x y z
N MET A 1 23.04 19.75 9.06
CA MET A 1 21.78 19.06 9.34
C MET A 1 22.17 17.66 9.76
N THR A 2 22.03 17.36 11.04
CA THR A 2 22.36 16.05 11.60
C THR A 2 21.45 14.98 10.98
N GLU A 3 21.97 13.77 10.77
CA GLU A 3 21.22 12.62 10.21
C GLU A 3 19.89 12.35 10.94
N GLU A 4 19.81 12.65 12.23
CA GLU A 4 18.60 12.53 13.06
C GLU A 4 17.41 13.36 12.55
N ASN A 5 17.64 14.55 11.99
CA ASN A 5 16.58 15.41 11.43
C ASN A 5 16.02 14.88 10.10
N CYS A 6 16.63 13.86 9.52
CA CYS A 6 16.28 13.27 8.23
C CYS A 6 15.29 12.11 8.35
N LEU A 7 15.07 11.58 9.55
CA LEU A 7 14.25 10.39 9.81
C LEU A 7 12.88 10.72 10.42
N GLN A 8 12.61 12.00 10.70
CA GLN A 8 11.34 12.40 11.31
C GLN A 8 10.33 12.86 10.27
N VAL A 9 9.08 12.46 10.45
CA VAL A 9 7.94 13.03 9.73
C VAL A 9 7.55 14.35 10.41
N ASP A 10 7.69 15.45 9.68
CA ASP A 10 7.22 16.77 10.09
C ASP A 10 6.16 17.25 9.10
N LEU A 11 4.89 17.19 9.53
CA LEU A 11 3.76 17.57 8.69
C LEU A 11 3.84 19.02 8.20
N GLU A 12 4.32 19.93 9.06
CA GLU A 12 4.43 21.35 8.71
C GLU A 12 5.45 21.54 7.59
N ARG A 13 6.58 20.85 7.67
CA ARG A 13 7.59 20.83 6.62
C ARG A 13 7.05 20.24 5.33
N VAL A 14 6.35 19.10 5.40
CA VAL A 14 5.74 18.46 4.22
C VAL A 14 4.74 19.39 3.53
N ILE A 15 3.87 20.06 4.31
CA ILE A 15 2.92 21.04 3.74
C ILE A 15 3.66 22.21 3.12
N ARG A 16 4.69 22.72 3.78
CA ARG A 16 5.51 23.86 3.29
C ARG A 16 6.21 23.52 1.97
N ASP A 17 6.79 22.33 1.88
CA ASP A 17 7.51 21.88 0.68
C ASP A 17 6.56 21.63 -0.51
N LYS A 18 5.34 21.17 -0.25
CA LYS A 18 4.32 20.90 -1.30
C LYS A 18 3.51 22.14 -1.68
N ASN A 19 3.17 22.99 -0.72
CA ASN A 19 2.35 24.19 -0.93
C ASN A 19 2.73 25.29 0.11
N PRO A 20 3.75 26.13 -0.19
CA PRO A 20 4.19 27.18 0.71
C PRO A 20 3.10 28.18 1.10
N SER A 21 2.17 28.46 0.18
CA SER A 21 1.06 29.39 0.43
C SER A 21 0.10 28.79 1.47
N LEU A 22 -0.26 27.51 1.35
CA LEU A 22 -1.10 26.84 2.32
C LEU A 22 -0.44 26.80 3.70
N ALA A 23 0.85 26.51 3.77
CA ALA A 23 1.60 26.47 5.03
C ALA A 23 1.55 27.80 5.79
N ARG A 24 1.57 28.93 5.07
CA ARG A 24 1.52 30.28 5.65
C ARG A 24 0.16 30.63 6.26
N TRP A 25 -0.93 30.12 5.67
CA TRP A 25 -2.30 30.44 6.06
C TRP A 25 -2.94 29.41 7.00
N LEU A 26 -2.26 28.30 7.27
CA LEU A 26 -2.82 27.21 8.10
C LEU A 26 -2.85 27.63 9.57
N PRO A 27 -4.03 27.74 10.20
CA PRO A 27 -4.13 28.10 11.62
C PRO A 27 -3.46 27.06 12.52
N ARG A 28 -2.75 27.51 13.56
CA ARG A 28 -2.08 26.62 14.52
C ARG A 28 -2.99 25.52 15.12
N PRO A 29 -4.26 25.81 15.50
CA PRO A 29 -5.15 24.77 16.01
C PRO A 29 -5.42 23.68 14.98
N LEU A 30 -5.59 24.04 13.69
CA LEU A 30 -5.81 23.08 12.61
C LEU A 30 -4.54 22.25 12.36
N LEU A 31 -3.37 22.87 12.37
CA LEU A 31 -2.11 22.15 12.24
C LEU A 31 -1.91 21.15 13.39
N SER A 32 -2.20 21.56 14.64
CA SER A 32 -2.15 20.68 15.80
C SER A 32 -3.14 19.50 15.69
N TYR A 33 -4.35 19.78 15.19
CA TYR A 33 -5.34 18.74 14.90
C TYR A 33 -4.84 17.74 13.86
N LEU A 34 -4.28 18.22 12.74
CA LEU A 34 -3.74 17.37 11.69
C LEU A 34 -2.57 16.51 12.18
N LYS A 35 -1.64 17.09 12.96
CA LYS A 35 -0.51 16.34 13.56
C LYS A 35 -1.01 15.19 14.44
N ARG A 36 -2.05 15.42 15.23
CA ARG A 36 -2.68 14.36 16.04
C ARG A 36 -3.38 13.30 15.18
N THR A 37 -4.12 13.73 14.16
CA THR A 37 -4.85 12.84 13.25
C THR A 37 -3.91 11.89 12.49
N ILE A 38 -2.72 12.37 12.09
CA ILE A 38 -1.73 11.51 11.45
C ILE A 38 -0.86 10.76 12.46
N HIS A 39 -1.09 10.90 13.77
CA HIS A 39 -0.27 10.28 14.82
C HIS A 39 1.22 10.59 14.67
N GLN A 40 1.56 11.86 14.35
CA GLN A 40 2.93 12.27 14.05
C GLN A 40 3.93 11.83 15.12
N ASP A 41 3.60 12.01 16.40
CA ASP A 41 4.50 11.70 17.50
C ASP A 41 4.72 10.18 17.63
N GLU A 42 3.69 9.37 17.44
CA GLU A 42 3.79 7.91 17.46
C GLU A 42 4.57 7.38 16.27
N ILE A 43 4.35 7.92 15.08
CA ILE A 43 5.15 7.59 13.88
C ILE A 43 6.61 7.95 14.12
N ASN A 44 6.91 9.12 14.66
CA ASN A 44 8.28 9.54 14.95
C ASN A 44 8.93 8.70 16.05
N ARG A 45 8.17 8.26 17.05
CA ARG A 45 8.63 7.28 18.05
C ARG A 45 9.03 5.96 17.39
N ILE A 46 8.17 5.42 16.51
CA ILE A 46 8.43 4.18 15.77
C ILE A 46 9.68 4.33 14.89
N LEU A 47 9.78 5.43 14.15
CA LEU A 47 10.93 5.74 13.31
C LEU A 47 12.22 5.79 14.15
N LYS A 48 12.21 6.51 15.27
CA LYS A 48 13.37 6.60 16.18
C LYS A 48 13.75 5.26 16.75
N SER A 49 12.78 4.43 17.14
CA SER A 49 13.04 3.14 17.80
C SER A 49 13.56 2.07 16.85
N TYR A 50 13.12 2.08 15.57
CA TYR A 50 13.33 0.92 14.68
C TYR A 50 14.05 1.23 13.37
N SER A 51 14.36 2.50 13.05
CA SER A 51 15.00 2.88 11.78
C SER A 51 16.41 2.32 11.56
N HIS A 52 17.03 1.80 12.61
CA HIS A 52 18.34 1.11 12.54
C HIS A 52 18.22 -0.33 12.00
N LEU A 53 17.00 -0.88 11.92
CA LEU A 53 16.74 -2.21 11.38
C LEU A 53 16.70 -2.16 9.85
N ASP A 54 16.93 -3.31 9.22
CA ASP A 54 16.62 -3.47 7.80
C ASP A 54 15.11 -3.27 7.54
N PRO A 55 14.69 -3.03 6.29
CA PRO A 55 13.29 -2.69 6.00
C PRO A 55 12.28 -3.72 6.48
N ILE A 56 12.58 -5.01 6.40
CA ILE A 56 11.68 -6.07 6.88
C ILE A 56 11.67 -6.13 8.40
N GLY A 57 12.83 -5.98 9.03
CA GLY A 57 12.96 -5.86 10.48
C GLY A 57 12.18 -4.67 11.03
N PHE A 58 12.25 -3.51 10.34
CA PHE A 58 11.44 -2.33 10.67
C PHE A 58 9.94 -2.62 10.61
N ILE A 59 9.46 -3.28 9.55
CA ILE A 59 8.06 -3.67 9.41
C ILE A 59 7.65 -4.60 10.55
N ARG A 60 8.41 -5.67 10.80
CA ARG A 60 8.10 -6.66 11.84
C ARG A 60 8.06 -6.03 13.23
N ALA A 61 9.03 -5.17 13.56
CA ALA A 61 9.07 -4.43 14.81
C ALA A 61 7.86 -3.48 14.96
N THR A 62 7.48 -2.79 13.88
CA THR A 62 6.31 -1.90 13.86
C THR A 62 5.01 -2.69 14.09
N LEU A 63 4.81 -3.81 13.40
CA LEU A 63 3.63 -4.67 13.58
C LEU A 63 3.56 -5.24 15.01
N ALA A 64 4.71 -5.65 15.57
CA ALA A 64 4.81 -6.14 16.93
C ALA A 64 4.50 -5.05 17.98
N ASP A 65 5.02 -3.83 17.81
CA ASP A 65 4.73 -2.66 18.67
C ASP A 65 3.22 -2.33 18.67
N MET A 66 2.59 -2.46 17.53
CA MET A 66 1.14 -2.29 17.38
C MET A 66 0.34 -3.53 17.81
N ARG A 67 1.00 -4.64 18.22
CA ARG A 67 0.36 -5.92 18.53
C ARG A 67 -0.55 -6.42 17.41
N ILE A 68 -0.16 -6.16 16.16
CA ILE A 68 -0.87 -6.64 14.98
C ILE A 68 -0.38 -8.05 14.66
N GLY A 69 -1.29 -9.00 14.66
CA GLY A 69 -1.03 -10.36 14.19
C GLY A 69 -1.76 -10.64 12.88
N TYR A 70 -1.26 -11.61 12.12
CA TYR A 70 -1.97 -12.12 10.95
C TYR A 70 -1.69 -13.61 10.76
N ARG A 71 -2.58 -14.27 10.04
CA ARG A 71 -2.40 -15.64 9.52
C ARG A 71 -2.37 -15.55 8.00
N SER A 72 -1.53 -16.35 7.39
CA SER A 72 -1.49 -16.49 5.94
C SER A 72 -1.82 -17.91 5.51
N GLN A 73 -2.39 -18.06 4.33
CA GLN A 73 -2.72 -19.34 3.72
C GLN A 73 -2.33 -19.32 2.24
N GLY A 74 -1.71 -20.37 1.75
CA GLY A 74 -1.45 -20.59 0.33
C GLY A 74 -0.09 -20.07 -0.17
N LEU A 75 0.67 -19.28 0.61
CA LEU A 75 2.00 -18.83 0.23
C LEU A 75 2.99 -20.01 0.10
N ASP A 76 2.85 -21.01 0.95
CA ASP A 76 3.66 -22.23 0.98
C ASP A 76 3.53 -23.09 -0.28
N ARG A 77 2.43 -22.97 -1.02
CA ARG A 77 2.20 -23.68 -2.28
C ARG A 77 2.98 -23.10 -3.47
N LEU A 78 3.43 -21.88 -3.38
CA LEU A 78 4.15 -21.21 -4.47
C LEU A 78 5.59 -21.73 -4.57
N PRO A 79 6.09 -22.15 -5.74
CA PRO A 79 7.51 -22.42 -5.96
C PRO A 79 8.39 -21.24 -5.55
N ALA A 80 9.50 -21.54 -4.85
CA ALA A 80 10.40 -20.49 -4.34
C ALA A 80 11.22 -19.80 -5.44
N ASP A 81 11.41 -20.47 -6.57
CA ASP A 81 12.13 -20.00 -7.76
C ASP A 81 11.25 -19.27 -8.77
N GLY A 82 9.93 -19.18 -8.50
CA GLY A 82 9.00 -18.48 -9.35
C GLY A 82 9.20 -16.95 -9.34
N ARG A 83 8.82 -16.29 -10.42
CA ARG A 83 8.79 -14.82 -10.55
C ARG A 83 7.33 -14.36 -10.55
N TYR A 84 6.92 -13.74 -9.46
CA TYR A 84 5.53 -13.39 -9.24
C TYR A 84 5.27 -11.89 -9.20
N LEU A 85 4.05 -11.52 -9.58
CA LEU A 85 3.43 -10.24 -9.30
C LEU A 85 2.23 -10.51 -8.38
N PHE A 86 2.37 -10.19 -7.10
CA PHE A 86 1.31 -10.31 -6.09
C PHE A 86 0.36 -9.15 -6.21
N VAL A 87 -0.91 -9.45 -6.45
CA VAL A 87 -1.94 -8.46 -6.75
C VAL A 87 -3.07 -8.57 -5.73
N SER A 88 -3.30 -7.51 -4.96
CA SER A 88 -4.18 -7.55 -3.81
C SER A 88 -5.25 -6.46 -3.79
N ASN A 89 -6.37 -6.73 -3.10
CA ASN A 89 -7.26 -5.71 -2.58
C ASN A 89 -6.56 -4.87 -1.50
N HIS A 90 -7.10 -3.71 -1.17
CA HIS A 90 -6.42 -2.70 -0.34
C HIS A 90 -7.31 -2.16 0.79
N PRO A 91 -7.75 -2.99 1.74
CA PRO A 91 -8.68 -2.54 2.77
C PRO A 91 -8.08 -1.55 3.77
N PHE A 92 -6.82 -1.73 4.20
CA PHE A 92 -6.22 -1.01 5.34
C PHE A 92 -5.13 0.02 4.95
N GLY A 93 -4.84 0.21 3.68
CA GLY A 93 -3.80 1.14 3.23
C GLY A 93 -2.37 0.67 3.52
N GLY A 94 -1.55 1.51 4.15
CA GLY A 94 -0.13 1.18 4.38
C GLY A 94 0.10 -0.14 5.13
N MET A 95 -0.84 -0.53 5.98
CA MET A 95 -0.76 -1.75 6.76
C MET A 95 -0.82 -3.03 5.90
N ASP A 96 -1.63 -3.04 4.82
CA ASP A 96 -1.67 -4.16 3.88
C ASP A 96 -0.28 -4.39 3.27
N GLY A 97 0.38 -3.30 2.86
CA GLY A 97 1.72 -3.36 2.29
C GLY A 97 2.75 -3.89 3.28
N MET A 98 2.68 -3.46 4.54
CA MET A 98 3.59 -3.95 5.59
C MET A 98 3.39 -5.45 5.84
N MET A 99 2.15 -5.89 6.08
CA MET A 99 1.86 -7.31 6.32
C MET A 99 2.26 -8.16 5.12
N LEU A 100 1.96 -7.71 3.89
CA LEU A 100 2.31 -8.45 2.67
C LEU A 100 3.83 -8.57 2.50
N CYS A 101 4.59 -7.49 2.67
CA CYS A 101 6.04 -7.52 2.57
C CYS A 101 6.67 -8.43 3.66
N ALA A 102 6.19 -8.35 4.90
CA ALA A 102 6.65 -9.21 5.99
C ALA A 102 6.39 -10.69 5.70
N GLU A 103 5.21 -11.01 5.16
CA GLU A 103 4.84 -12.37 4.82
C GLU A 103 5.65 -12.91 3.64
N LEU A 104 5.73 -12.17 2.54
CA LEU A 104 6.50 -12.58 1.37
C LEU A 104 7.98 -12.81 1.71
N SER A 105 8.54 -12.02 2.63
CA SER A 105 9.93 -12.17 3.08
C SER A 105 10.21 -13.44 3.89
N THR A 106 9.19 -14.20 4.28
CA THR A 106 9.38 -15.51 4.92
C THR A 106 9.79 -16.59 3.92
N ARG A 107 9.48 -16.37 2.64
CA ARG A 107 9.69 -17.35 1.59
C ARG A 107 10.66 -16.87 0.50
N PHE A 108 10.69 -15.57 0.24
CA PHE A 108 11.47 -14.97 -0.83
C PHE A 108 12.50 -13.99 -0.30
N SER A 109 13.71 -14.03 -0.84
CA SER A 109 14.84 -13.22 -0.38
C SER A 109 14.70 -11.75 -0.75
N GLU A 110 14.01 -11.44 -1.83
CA GLU A 110 13.86 -10.07 -2.33
C GLU A 110 12.40 -9.76 -2.64
N VAL A 111 11.89 -8.72 -1.98
CA VAL A 111 10.52 -8.24 -2.13
C VAL A 111 10.54 -6.76 -2.48
N ARG A 112 9.70 -6.34 -3.41
CA ARG A 112 9.44 -4.95 -3.78
C ARG A 112 7.95 -4.68 -3.77
N ILE A 113 7.56 -3.45 -3.48
CA ILE A 113 6.16 -3.04 -3.48
C ILE A 113 5.97 -1.75 -4.26
N ILE A 114 5.01 -1.75 -5.20
CA ILE A 114 4.67 -0.56 -5.97
C ILE A 114 3.83 0.37 -5.09
N VAL A 115 4.32 1.58 -4.86
CA VAL A 115 3.70 2.55 -3.95
C VAL A 115 3.54 3.92 -4.59
N ASN A 116 2.67 4.74 -3.99
CA ASN A 116 2.63 6.17 -4.29
C ASN A 116 3.94 6.85 -3.83
N ASP A 117 4.47 7.75 -4.62
CA ASP A 117 5.71 8.49 -4.36
C ASP A 117 5.70 9.27 -3.02
N LEU A 118 4.54 9.62 -2.49
CA LEU A 118 4.42 10.25 -1.16
C LEU A 118 4.96 9.36 -0.03
N LEU A 119 4.92 8.03 -0.20
CA LEU A 119 5.43 7.10 0.81
C LEU A 119 6.96 7.08 0.89
N MET A 120 7.67 7.66 -0.07
CA MET A 120 9.13 7.81 -0.03
C MET A 120 9.64 8.62 1.17
N ILE A 121 8.75 9.33 1.87
CA ILE A 121 9.06 10.00 3.13
C ILE A 121 9.42 8.99 4.24
N LEU A 122 8.91 7.77 4.17
CA LEU A 122 9.21 6.69 5.10
C LEU A 122 10.53 6.02 4.71
N ARG A 123 11.63 6.71 4.95
CA ARG A 123 12.98 6.32 4.52
C ARG A 123 13.40 4.88 4.88
N PRO A 124 13.10 4.34 6.09
CA PRO A 124 13.46 2.97 6.42
C PRO A 124 12.85 1.93 5.47
N LEU A 125 11.73 2.25 4.83
CA LEU A 125 11.03 1.38 3.88
C LEU A 125 11.40 1.65 2.42
N ALA A 126 12.13 2.73 2.13
CA ALA A 126 12.48 3.13 0.77
C ALA A 126 13.15 2.00 -0.06
N PRO A 127 14.00 1.11 0.50
CA PRO A 127 14.56 0.00 -0.26
C PRO A 127 13.54 -1.01 -0.78
N LEU A 128 12.36 -1.11 -0.15
CA LEU A 128 11.27 -1.97 -0.64
C LEU A 128 10.40 -1.28 -1.68
N PHE A 129 10.43 0.05 -1.76
CA PHE A 129 9.46 0.83 -2.51
C PHE A 129 9.87 1.00 -3.98
N VAL A 130 8.88 0.79 -4.85
CA VAL A 130 8.92 1.14 -6.27
C VAL A 130 7.94 2.29 -6.48
N PRO A 131 8.40 3.54 -6.45
CA PRO A 131 7.51 4.69 -6.48
C PRO A 131 6.88 4.88 -7.86
N VAL A 132 5.59 5.21 -7.87
CA VAL A 132 4.86 5.62 -9.06
C VAL A 132 4.12 6.93 -8.79
N ASN A 133 4.16 7.84 -9.76
CA ASN A 133 3.39 9.08 -9.66
C ASN A 133 1.90 8.79 -9.90
N LYS A 134 1.07 9.29 -9.01
CA LYS A 134 -0.37 9.19 -9.14
C LYS A 134 -0.96 10.30 -10.00
N HIS A 135 -0.33 11.47 -9.96
CA HIS A 135 -0.76 12.68 -10.66
C HIS A 135 0.43 13.33 -11.35
N GLY A 136 0.20 13.84 -12.56
CA GLY A 136 1.22 14.54 -13.33
C GLY A 136 2.07 13.65 -14.23
N ARG A 137 3.14 14.23 -14.79
CA ARG A 137 4.09 13.54 -15.66
C ARG A 137 4.92 12.56 -14.83
N GLN A 138 4.99 11.30 -15.27
CA GLN A 138 5.82 10.31 -14.57
C GLN A 138 7.27 10.75 -14.56
N ASN A 139 7.89 10.74 -13.37
CA ASN A 139 9.31 11.01 -13.25
C ASN A 139 10.08 9.90 -14.01
N ALA A 140 10.94 10.27 -14.93
CA ALA A 140 11.72 9.32 -15.74
C ALA A 140 12.51 8.33 -14.88
N ARG A 141 13.04 8.79 -13.72
CA ARG A 141 13.72 7.95 -12.75
C ARG A 141 12.79 6.87 -12.17
N TYR A 142 11.54 7.21 -11.81
CA TYR A 142 10.58 6.25 -11.28
C TYR A 142 10.14 5.23 -12.33
N ALA A 143 9.99 5.68 -13.58
CA ALA A 143 9.70 4.79 -14.69
C ALA A 143 10.84 3.80 -14.93
N GLN A 144 12.11 4.25 -14.81
CA GLN A 144 13.27 3.38 -14.90
C GLN A 144 13.32 2.39 -13.73
N THR A 145 13.17 2.86 -12.49
CA THR A 145 13.11 1.99 -11.30
C THR A 145 12.05 0.90 -11.44
N LEU A 146 10.87 1.23 -11.97
CA LEU A 146 9.82 0.24 -12.21
C LEU A 146 10.26 -0.80 -13.25
N ARG A 147 10.86 -0.39 -14.38
CA ARG A 147 11.36 -1.31 -15.40
C ARG A 147 12.43 -2.24 -14.84
N ASP A 148 13.45 -1.68 -14.17
CA ASP A 148 14.55 -2.46 -13.58
C ASP A 148 14.00 -3.49 -12.56
N THR A 149 13.01 -3.08 -11.76
CA THR A 149 12.35 -3.99 -10.81
C THR A 149 11.56 -5.09 -11.52
N LEU A 150 10.86 -4.77 -12.59
CA LEU A 150 10.10 -5.76 -13.37
C LEU A 150 11.05 -6.78 -14.04
N GLU A 151 12.24 -6.38 -14.44
CA GLU A 151 13.27 -7.25 -15.04
C GLU A 151 14.02 -8.08 -14.00
N SER A 152 14.10 -7.63 -12.74
CA SER A 152 14.81 -8.34 -11.65
C SER A 152 14.13 -9.65 -11.25
N ASN A 153 14.74 -10.39 -10.31
CA ASN A 153 14.13 -11.58 -9.70
C ASN A 153 13.33 -11.28 -8.42
N ALA A 154 13.27 -10.02 -8.00
CA ALA A 154 12.49 -9.64 -6.83
C ALA A 154 11.00 -9.99 -7.00
N GLN A 155 10.35 -10.42 -5.93
CA GLN A 155 8.91 -10.56 -5.90
C GLN A 155 8.26 -9.17 -5.79
N ILE A 156 7.20 -8.93 -6.56
CA ILE A 156 6.61 -7.59 -6.66
C ILE A 156 5.18 -7.62 -6.14
N ALA A 157 4.87 -6.76 -5.18
CA ALA A 157 3.51 -6.55 -4.68
C ALA A 157 2.89 -5.27 -5.26
N THR A 158 1.59 -5.31 -5.54
CA THR A 158 0.85 -4.14 -6.05
C THR A 158 -0.61 -4.15 -5.61
N PHE A 159 -1.16 -2.94 -5.44
CA PHE A 159 -2.57 -2.67 -5.16
C PHE A 159 -3.18 -1.91 -6.34
N PRO A 160 -3.82 -2.59 -7.30
CA PRO A 160 -4.21 -1.97 -8.59
C PRO A 160 -5.26 -0.87 -8.48
N ALA A 161 -6.05 -0.86 -7.41
CA ALA A 161 -7.01 0.22 -7.14
C ALA A 161 -6.31 1.57 -6.92
N GLY A 162 -5.07 1.56 -6.37
CA GLY A 162 -4.29 2.75 -6.05
C GLY A 162 -4.91 3.63 -4.96
N LEU A 163 -5.98 3.17 -4.33
CA LEU A 163 -6.69 3.74 -3.19
C LEU A 163 -7.21 2.59 -2.33
N CYS A 164 -7.37 2.85 -1.03
CA CYS A 164 -8.02 1.89 -0.13
C CYS A 164 -9.45 1.61 -0.57
N SER A 165 -9.97 0.47 -0.14
CA SER A 165 -11.36 0.07 -0.36
C SER A 165 -12.36 1.17 0.06
N ARG A 166 -13.52 1.18 -0.58
CA ARG A 166 -14.61 2.14 -0.33
C ARG A 166 -15.90 1.39 -0.08
N ARG A 167 -16.81 2.01 0.67
CA ARG A 167 -18.14 1.44 0.92
C ARG A 167 -19.16 2.07 -0.02
N HIS A 168 -19.75 1.24 -0.90
CA HIS A 168 -20.84 1.62 -1.79
C HIS A 168 -21.98 0.62 -1.62
N HIS A 169 -23.21 1.12 -1.45
CA HIS A 169 -24.43 0.30 -1.29
C HIS A 169 -24.26 -0.80 -0.22
N GLY A 170 -23.64 -0.46 0.91
CA GLY A 170 -23.43 -1.39 2.03
C GLY A 170 -22.28 -2.39 1.84
N ARG A 171 -21.63 -2.44 0.69
CA ARG A 171 -20.50 -3.33 0.42
C ARG A 171 -19.19 -2.57 0.40
N VAL A 172 -18.17 -3.13 1.07
CA VAL A 172 -16.80 -2.60 1.02
C VAL A 172 -16.01 -3.35 -0.05
N ALA A 173 -15.50 -2.58 -0.99
CA ALA A 173 -14.65 -3.11 -2.06
C ALA A 173 -13.74 -2.01 -2.60
N ASP A 174 -12.68 -2.43 -3.27
CA ASP A 174 -11.78 -1.51 -3.96
C ASP A 174 -12.51 -0.75 -5.08
N PRO A 175 -12.13 0.51 -5.33
CA PRO A 175 -12.44 1.18 -6.57
C PRO A 175 -11.98 0.36 -7.78
N ARG A 176 -12.37 0.81 -8.97
CA ARG A 176 -11.99 0.12 -10.20
C ARG A 176 -10.48 -0.09 -10.30
N TRP A 177 -10.05 -1.32 -10.52
CA TRP A 177 -8.65 -1.68 -10.71
C TRP A 177 -8.11 -1.17 -12.05
N LYS A 178 -6.91 -0.61 -12.00
CA LYS A 178 -6.15 -0.24 -13.20
C LYS A 178 -5.57 -1.52 -13.82
N HIS A 179 -5.53 -1.57 -15.15
CA HIS A 179 -5.04 -2.74 -15.87
C HIS A 179 -3.52 -2.74 -16.15
N SER A 180 -2.79 -1.72 -15.65
CA SER A 180 -1.33 -1.62 -15.86
C SER A 180 -0.56 -2.81 -15.30
N PHE A 181 -1.00 -3.39 -14.18
CA PHE A 181 -0.34 -4.57 -13.60
C PHE A 181 -0.38 -5.79 -14.54
N VAL A 182 -1.42 -5.96 -15.33
CA VAL A 182 -1.51 -7.05 -16.33
C VAL A 182 -0.48 -6.83 -17.45
N LYS A 183 -0.31 -5.58 -17.90
CA LYS A 183 0.73 -5.25 -18.89
C LYS A 183 2.12 -5.50 -18.32
N ASN A 184 2.37 -5.06 -17.09
CA ASN A 184 3.63 -5.30 -16.39
C ASN A 184 3.94 -6.81 -16.27
N ALA A 185 2.94 -7.63 -15.91
CA ALA A 185 3.08 -9.08 -15.82
C ALA A 185 3.43 -9.73 -17.17
N LEU A 186 2.76 -9.29 -18.25
CA LEU A 186 3.03 -9.76 -19.61
C LEU A 186 4.43 -9.38 -20.08
N GLU A 187 4.84 -8.12 -19.91
CA GLU A 187 6.13 -7.60 -20.35
C GLU A 187 7.30 -8.27 -19.59
N SER A 188 7.13 -8.45 -18.28
CA SER A 188 8.16 -9.04 -17.42
C SER A 188 8.08 -10.57 -17.29
N ARG A 189 7.11 -11.22 -17.94
CA ARG A 189 6.87 -12.68 -17.89
C ARG A 189 6.73 -13.18 -16.44
N ARG A 190 5.91 -12.48 -15.62
CA ARG A 190 5.62 -12.84 -14.24
C ARG A 190 4.23 -13.42 -14.13
N ASP A 191 4.11 -14.51 -13.41
CA ASP A 191 2.80 -15.06 -13.05
C ASP A 191 2.13 -14.14 -12.02
N ILE A 192 0.82 -13.96 -12.14
CA ILE A 192 0.05 -13.13 -11.20
C ILE A 192 -0.49 -14.01 -10.08
N VAL A 193 -0.16 -13.68 -8.84
CA VAL A 193 -0.74 -14.30 -7.65
C VAL A 193 -1.81 -13.39 -7.07
N PRO A 194 -3.10 -13.79 -7.12
CA PRO A 194 -4.16 -13.07 -6.42
C PRO A 194 -3.96 -13.17 -4.91
N VAL A 195 -4.06 -12.04 -4.21
CA VAL A 195 -3.94 -11.99 -2.74
C VAL A 195 -5.15 -11.27 -2.17
N ARG A 196 -5.72 -11.80 -1.09
CA ARG A 196 -6.83 -11.19 -0.39
C ARG A 196 -6.49 -10.87 1.05
N PHE A 197 -6.81 -9.68 1.46
CA PHE A 197 -6.95 -9.26 2.85
C PHE A 197 -8.43 -9.19 3.22
N ASP A 198 -8.78 -9.76 4.35
CA ASP A 198 -10.11 -9.61 4.92
C ASP A 198 -10.11 -8.52 5.98
N GLY A 199 -11.12 -7.66 5.94
CA GLY A 199 -11.36 -6.62 6.91
C GLY A 199 -11.76 -5.28 6.30
N GLU A 200 -12.06 -4.33 7.19
CA GLU A 200 -12.60 -3.02 6.86
C GLU A 200 -12.03 -1.94 7.77
N LEU A 201 -12.00 -0.72 7.28
CA LEU A 201 -11.75 0.47 8.07
C LEU A 201 -13.02 0.90 8.84
N SER A 202 -12.93 1.97 9.60
CA SER A 202 -14.07 2.46 10.38
C SER A 202 -15.20 2.98 9.50
N SER A 203 -16.42 2.97 10.04
CA SER A 203 -17.57 3.61 9.41
C SER A 203 -17.36 5.11 9.20
N PHE A 204 -16.56 5.75 10.06
CA PHE A 204 -16.20 7.16 9.91
C PHE A 204 -15.44 7.40 8.60
N PHE A 205 -14.42 6.60 8.30
CA PHE A 205 -13.63 6.72 7.08
C PHE A 205 -14.51 6.62 5.83
N TYR A 206 -15.38 5.62 5.78
CA TYR A 206 -16.26 5.41 4.64
C TYR A 206 -17.34 6.50 4.51
N ASN A 207 -17.94 6.93 5.63
CA ASN A 207 -18.93 8.00 5.63
C ASN A 207 -18.32 9.33 5.18
N LEU A 208 -17.10 9.65 5.64
CA LEU A 208 -16.39 10.85 5.20
C LEU A 208 -16.09 10.80 3.69
N SER A 209 -15.67 9.64 3.18
CA SER A 209 -15.44 9.44 1.74
C SER A 209 -16.72 9.62 0.93
N ASN A 210 -17.85 9.08 1.41
CA ASN A 210 -19.13 9.20 0.73
C ASN A 210 -19.67 10.64 0.76
N LEU A 211 -19.60 11.30 1.92
CA LEU A 211 -19.99 12.71 2.08
C LEU A 211 -19.18 13.62 1.17
N ARG A 212 -17.84 13.45 1.17
CA ARG A 212 -16.95 14.17 0.27
C ARG A 212 -17.36 14.01 -1.20
N SER A 213 -17.65 12.77 -1.60
CA SER A 213 -18.07 12.46 -2.97
C SER A 213 -19.41 13.10 -3.33
N ALA A 214 -20.37 13.05 -2.41
CA ALA A 214 -21.68 13.71 -2.58
C ALA A 214 -21.58 15.23 -2.71
N LEU A 215 -20.61 15.84 -2.01
CA LEU A 215 -20.32 17.28 -2.11
C LEU A 215 -19.46 17.65 -3.33
N GLY A 216 -19.07 16.69 -4.19
CA GLY A 216 -18.25 16.95 -5.37
C GLY A 216 -16.79 17.34 -5.07
N ILE A 217 -16.32 17.16 -3.84
CA ILE A 217 -14.94 17.47 -3.44
C ILE A 217 -13.98 16.44 -4.07
N ARG A 218 -13.11 16.88 -4.97
CA ARG A 218 -12.17 16.01 -5.69
C ARG A 218 -11.00 15.52 -4.84
N ALA A 219 -10.57 16.30 -3.84
CA ALA A 219 -9.47 15.92 -2.96
C ALA A 219 -9.91 14.77 -2.04
N ASN A 220 -9.12 13.70 -1.93
CA ASN A 220 -9.42 12.55 -1.06
C ASN A 220 -9.06 12.87 0.39
N ILE A 221 -9.82 13.76 1.04
CA ILE A 221 -9.55 14.25 2.40
C ILE A 221 -9.59 13.14 3.45
N GLU A 222 -10.37 12.09 3.22
CA GLU A 222 -10.41 10.90 4.07
C GLU A 222 -9.07 10.20 4.19
N MET A 223 -8.19 10.35 3.20
CA MET A 223 -6.85 9.75 3.22
C MET A 223 -5.95 10.31 4.33
N LEU A 224 -6.25 11.52 4.84
CA LEU A 224 -5.55 12.10 5.99
C LEU A 224 -5.78 11.28 7.28
N TYR A 225 -6.85 10.51 7.34
CA TYR A 225 -7.20 9.66 8.47
C TYR A 225 -6.65 8.24 8.36
N LEU A 226 -5.96 7.87 7.28
CA LEU A 226 -5.38 6.52 7.15
C LEU A 226 -4.38 6.17 8.26
N PRO A 227 -3.51 7.08 8.74
CA PRO A 227 -2.69 6.78 9.90
C PRO A 227 -3.53 6.52 11.16
N ASP A 228 -4.57 7.33 11.43
CA ASP A 228 -5.49 7.09 12.54
C ASP A 228 -6.20 5.73 12.41
N GLU A 229 -6.69 5.39 11.23
CA GLU A 229 -7.28 4.08 10.93
C GLU A 229 -6.28 2.94 11.17
N MET A 230 -5.02 3.12 10.81
CA MET A 230 -3.96 2.13 11.07
C MET A 230 -3.75 1.92 12.57
N PHE A 231 -3.63 2.99 13.36
CA PHE A 231 -3.46 2.88 14.80
C PHE A 231 -4.69 2.31 15.53
N ARG A 232 -5.91 2.51 14.99
CA ARG A 232 -7.14 1.86 15.46
C ARG A 232 -7.14 0.33 15.31
N GLN A 233 -6.30 -0.20 14.44
CA GLN A 233 -6.15 -1.65 14.27
C GLN A 233 -5.23 -2.31 15.32
N LYS A 234 -4.67 -1.54 16.25
CA LYS A 234 -3.80 -2.05 17.32
C LYS A 234 -4.45 -3.23 18.07
N GLY A 235 -3.69 -4.30 18.23
CA GLY A 235 -4.14 -5.52 18.92
C GLY A 235 -5.03 -6.46 18.08
N ARG A 236 -5.31 -6.14 16.82
CA ARG A 236 -6.15 -6.97 15.94
C ARG A 236 -5.34 -8.06 15.25
N ARG A 237 -6.09 -9.05 14.75
CA ARG A 237 -5.59 -10.15 13.91
C ARG A 237 -6.26 -10.12 12.55
N PHE A 238 -5.49 -10.44 11.51
CA PHE A 238 -5.91 -10.38 10.11
C PHE A 238 -5.68 -11.71 9.40
N GLU A 239 -6.30 -11.88 8.24
CA GLU A 239 -6.06 -13.01 7.36
C GLU A 239 -5.55 -12.53 6.00
N ILE A 240 -4.56 -13.25 5.48
CA ILE A 240 -4.00 -13.07 4.14
C ILE A 240 -4.16 -14.38 3.40
N ARG A 241 -4.86 -14.37 2.27
CA ARG A 241 -5.03 -15.54 1.44
C ARG A 241 -4.36 -15.35 0.09
N PHE A 242 -3.54 -16.33 -0.28
CA PHE A 242 -2.87 -16.38 -1.57
C PHE A 242 -3.59 -17.38 -2.45
N GLY A 243 -4.00 -16.97 -3.65
CA GLY A 243 -4.62 -17.82 -4.64
C GLY A 243 -3.59 -18.51 -5.54
N GLU A 244 -4.10 -19.38 -6.43
CA GLU A 244 -3.26 -20.04 -7.42
C GLU A 244 -2.69 -19.03 -8.44
N PRO A 245 -1.42 -19.21 -8.85
CA PRO A 245 -0.80 -18.34 -9.84
C PRO A 245 -1.49 -18.41 -11.20
N VAL A 246 -1.85 -17.25 -11.74
CA VAL A 246 -2.29 -17.11 -13.12
C VAL A 246 -1.06 -16.96 -14.01
N ARG A 247 -0.82 -17.94 -14.86
CA ARG A 247 0.33 -17.98 -15.77
C ARG A 247 0.34 -16.76 -16.69
N TRP A 248 1.48 -16.10 -16.82
CA TRP A 248 1.60 -14.91 -17.69
C TRP A 248 1.24 -15.22 -19.15
N GLN A 249 1.47 -16.45 -19.63
CA GLN A 249 1.10 -16.87 -21.00
C GLN A 249 -0.41 -16.77 -21.22
N SER A 250 -1.21 -17.15 -20.22
CA SER A 250 -2.69 -17.10 -20.27
C SER A 250 -3.22 -15.67 -20.40
N LEU A 251 -2.44 -14.68 -19.93
CA LEU A 251 -2.87 -13.27 -20.02
C LEU A 251 -2.96 -12.73 -21.44
N ARG A 252 -2.53 -13.51 -22.45
CA ARG A 252 -2.59 -13.16 -23.88
C ARG A 252 -3.94 -13.45 -24.52
N ASP A 253 -4.79 -14.24 -23.88
CA ASP A 253 -6.07 -14.69 -24.44
C ASP A 253 -7.17 -13.61 -24.44
N ALA A 254 -6.97 -12.51 -23.69
CA ALA A 254 -7.94 -11.44 -23.59
C ALA A 254 -7.26 -10.06 -23.35
N PRO A 255 -7.94 -8.96 -23.62
CA PRO A 255 -7.44 -7.62 -23.32
C PRO A 255 -7.10 -7.45 -21.83
N ALA A 256 -6.03 -6.68 -21.53
CA ALA A 256 -5.57 -6.42 -20.16
C ALA A 256 -6.68 -5.88 -19.23
N LYS A 257 -7.65 -5.13 -19.75
CA LYS A 257 -8.81 -4.64 -18.99
C LYS A 257 -9.74 -5.77 -18.54
N VAL A 258 -9.91 -6.80 -19.37
CA VAL A 258 -10.73 -7.99 -19.04
C VAL A 258 -10.02 -8.79 -17.97
N TRP A 259 -8.72 -9.05 -18.14
CA TRP A 259 -7.92 -9.73 -17.14
C TRP A 259 -7.88 -9.01 -15.80
N ALA A 260 -7.80 -7.69 -15.78
CA ALA A 260 -7.88 -6.93 -14.52
C ALA A 260 -9.20 -7.18 -13.78
N GLY A 261 -10.31 -7.34 -14.48
CA GLY A 261 -11.59 -7.76 -13.89
C GLY A 261 -11.52 -9.18 -13.35
N ARG A 262 -11.09 -10.15 -14.19
CA ARG A 262 -10.96 -11.57 -13.78
C ARG A 262 -10.09 -11.75 -12.54
N ILE A 263 -8.91 -11.12 -12.51
CA ILE A 263 -8.00 -11.18 -11.35
C ILE A 263 -8.64 -10.57 -10.10
N ARG A 264 -9.34 -9.42 -10.24
CA ARG A 264 -10.10 -8.82 -9.16
C ARG A 264 -11.17 -9.79 -8.61
N ASP A 265 -11.91 -10.44 -9.47
CA ASP A 265 -12.94 -11.42 -9.08
C ASP A 265 -12.31 -12.64 -8.38
N MET A 266 -11.15 -13.13 -8.86
CA MET A 266 -10.37 -14.16 -8.17
C MET A 266 -9.99 -13.73 -6.76
N VAL A 267 -9.45 -12.50 -6.58
CA VAL A 267 -9.09 -11.97 -5.26
C VAL A 267 -10.30 -11.96 -4.33
N TYR A 268 -11.44 -11.45 -4.78
CA TYR A 268 -12.65 -11.40 -3.96
C TYR A 268 -13.28 -12.79 -3.74
N GLY A 269 -13.03 -13.76 -4.61
CA GLY A 269 -13.44 -15.15 -4.46
C GLY A 269 -12.66 -15.94 -3.39
N LEU A 270 -11.44 -15.51 -3.04
CA LEU A 270 -10.61 -16.21 -2.02
C LEU A 270 -11.21 -16.20 -0.58
N GLY A 271 -12.33 -15.58 -0.33
CA GLY A 271 -12.95 -15.49 0.99
C GLY A 271 -14.39 -15.97 1.03
N SER A 272 -14.84 -16.70 0.01
CA SER A 272 -16.24 -17.10 -0.18
C SER A 272 -16.52 -18.54 0.28
N GLU A 273 -15.67 -19.14 1.14
CA GLU A 273 -15.93 -20.42 1.78
C GLU A 273 -16.46 -20.26 3.20
#